data_b6d43decf31d2e87cec7a2c94c058103
#
_entry.id   b6d43decf31d2e87cec7a2c94c058103
#
_cell.length_a   1.000
_cell.length_b   1.000
_cell.length_c   1.000
_cell.angle_alpha   90.00
_cell.angle_beta   90.00
_cell.angle_gamma   90.00
#
_symmetry.space_group_name_H-M   'P 1'
#
loop_
_entity.id
_entity.type
_entity.pdbx_description
1 polymer ?
#
loop_
_entity_poly.entity_id
_entity_poly.type
_entity_poly.pdbx_seq_one_letter_code
_entity_poly.pdbx_strand_id
1 'polypeptide(L)'
;RLTGEMDYRNEADNAEIFRSLDQAEPRVFAPAVHERFTTRRLLVTEWVEGSAPDAVELSAAEARELARLGGQAVFRQIVGTGFFHADPHAGNLLVTPARRICFLDWGQVGQTTREMRFQLADLFAGITARDAGKVIRVARSMAVNSRRIDSARLEKQVAYLLNKHRELGPSGAKIGSVGLEMLYVFGMNGIDVPPDYALLAKAVLCVEETARALDPGFDIQ
;
A
#
# COMPACT_ATOMS: atom_id res chain seq x y z
N ARG A 1 3.36 13.54 16.58
CA ARG A 1 3.42 12.21 15.92
C ARG A 1 4.38 11.25 16.63
N LEU A 2 5.60 11.66 17.00
CA LEU A 2 6.60 10.78 17.67
C LEU A 2 6.16 10.18 19.02
N THR A 3 5.23 10.79 19.72
CA THR A 3 4.74 10.26 21.02
C THR A 3 3.77 9.08 20.89
N GLY A 4 3.10 8.90 19.74
CA GLY A 4 2.21 7.77 19.48
C GLY A 4 2.95 6.50 19.06
N GLU A 5 4.06 6.64 18.33
CA GLU A 5 4.91 5.53 17.88
C GLU A 5 5.70 4.85 19.02
N MET A 6 5.70 5.43 20.21
CA MET A 6 6.39 4.88 21.39
C MET A 6 5.47 4.11 22.35
N ASP A 7 4.23 3.80 21.94
CA ASP A 7 3.28 3.04 22.75
C ASP A 7 2.84 1.77 22.00
N TYR A 8 3.45 0.64 22.34
CA TYR A 8 3.17 -0.67 21.71
C TYR A 8 1.73 -1.16 21.87
N ARG A 9 0.92 -0.54 22.72
CA ARG A 9 -0.52 -0.85 22.79
C ARG A 9 -1.23 -0.45 21.50
N ASN A 10 -0.80 0.65 20.85
CA ASN A 10 -1.37 1.06 19.57
C ASN A 10 -1.08 0.03 18.47
N GLU A 11 0.13 -0.53 18.46
CA GLU A 11 0.51 -1.59 17.54
C GLU A 11 -0.26 -2.88 17.80
N ALA A 12 -0.44 -3.24 19.07
CA ALA A 12 -1.28 -4.35 19.48
C ALA A 12 -2.73 -4.19 19.00
N ASP A 13 -3.32 -3.01 19.25
CA ASP A 13 -4.69 -2.68 18.81
C ASP A 13 -4.82 -2.76 17.28
N ASN A 14 -3.85 -2.25 16.54
CA ASN A 14 -3.82 -2.31 15.08
C ASN A 14 -3.78 -3.76 14.56
N ALA A 15 -2.96 -4.61 15.16
CA ALA A 15 -2.88 -6.03 14.81
C ALA A 15 -4.22 -6.74 15.05
N GLU A 16 -4.88 -6.49 16.18
CA GLU A 16 -6.18 -7.09 16.49
C GLU A 16 -7.31 -6.53 15.61
N ILE A 17 -7.28 -5.23 15.26
CA ILE A 17 -8.21 -4.66 14.28
C ILE A 17 -8.07 -5.39 12.94
N PHE A 18 -6.85 -5.56 12.44
CA PHE A 18 -6.63 -6.31 11.19
C PHE A 18 -7.15 -7.74 11.29
N ARG A 19 -6.83 -8.46 12.36
CA ARG A 19 -7.30 -9.83 12.61
C ARG A 19 -8.82 -9.95 12.62
N SER A 20 -9.52 -8.92 13.10
CA SER A 20 -10.98 -8.89 13.14
C SER A 20 -11.62 -8.56 11.78
N LEU A 21 -10.95 -7.74 10.96
CA LEU A 21 -11.49 -7.23 9.71
C LEU A 21 -11.22 -8.13 8.50
N ASP A 22 -10.02 -8.71 8.38
CA ASP A 22 -9.61 -9.49 7.21
C ASP A 22 -9.65 -11.01 7.48
N GLN A 23 -10.86 -11.56 7.57
CA GLN A 23 -11.08 -13.00 7.73
C GLN A 23 -11.36 -13.71 6.38
N ALA A 24 -11.38 -12.99 5.28
CA ALA A 24 -11.76 -13.53 3.98
C ALA A 24 -10.69 -14.45 3.36
N GLU A 25 -9.43 -14.30 3.76
CA GLU A 25 -8.33 -15.13 3.26
C GLU A 25 -7.46 -15.62 4.43
N PRO A 26 -7.68 -16.83 4.91
CA PRO A 26 -7.02 -17.35 6.12
C PRO A 26 -5.51 -17.59 5.95
N ARG A 27 -5.00 -17.52 4.71
CA ARG A 27 -3.56 -17.59 4.44
C ARG A 27 -2.84 -16.26 4.69
N VAL A 28 -3.58 -15.19 4.96
CA VAL A 28 -3.04 -13.89 5.31
C VAL A 28 -3.46 -13.55 6.73
N PHE A 29 -2.50 -13.27 7.60
CA PHE A 29 -2.80 -13.07 9.02
C PHE A 29 -1.77 -12.17 9.71
N ALA A 30 -2.08 -11.74 10.93
CA ALA A 30 -1.15 -11.15 11.89
C ALA A 30 -1.00 -12.08 13.10
N PRO A 31 0.14 -12.05 13.82
CA PRO A 31 0.31 -12.83 15.04
C PRO A 31 -0.75 -12.44 16.08
N ALA A 32 -1.20 -13.41 16.89
CA ALA A 32 -2.07 -13.12 18.01
C ALA A 32 -1.32 -12.28 19.05
N VAL A 33 -1.99 -11.26 19.59
CA VAL A 33 -1.41 -10.43 20.66
C VAL A 33 -1.72 -11.04 22.01
N HIS A 34 -0.71 -11.16 22.85
CA HIS A 34 -0.87 -11.54 24.26
C HIS A 34 -1.09 -10.29 25.12
N GLU A 35 -2.31 -9.74 25.10
CA GLU A 35 -2.69 -8.50 25.79
C GLU A 35 -2.24 -8.45 27.25
N ARG A 36 -2.38 -9.57 27.98
CA ARG A 36 -1.97 -9.69 29.39
C ARG A 36 -0.51 -9.33 29.66
N PHE A 37 0.36 -9.50 28.65
CA PHE A 37 1.80 -9.25 28.75
C PHE A 37 2.22 -8.02 27.96
N THR A 38 1.32 -7.45 27.15
CA THR A 38 1.61 -6.25 26.36
C THR A 38 1.43 -5.00 27.20
N THR A 39 2.39 -4.10 27.10
CA THR A 39 2.43 -2.84 27.83
C THR A 39 2.81 -1.71 26.89
N ARG A 40 2.85 -0.48 27.39
CA ARG A 40 3.33 0.66 26.63
C ARG A 40 4.73 0.46 26.02
N ARG A 41 5.61 -0.34 26.68
CA ARG A 41 7.02 -0.51 26.31
C ARG A 41 7.38 -1.93 25.88
N LEU A 42 6.40 -2.82 25.81
CA LEU A 42 6.61 -4.21 25.44
C LEU A 42 5.40 -4.71 24.68
N LEU A 43 5.62 -5.22 23.49
CA LEU A 43 4.64 -5.97 22.71
C LEU A 43 4.97 -7.47 22.82
N VAL A 44 4.00 -8.27 23.18
CA VAL A 44 4.13 -9.73 23.24
C VAL A 44 3.12 -10.36 22.30
N THR A 45 3.61 -11.09 21.33
CA THR A 45 2.79 -11.75 20.31
C THR A 45 3.07 -13.24 20.25
N GLU A 46 2.19 -13.97 19.59
CA GLU A 46 2.42 -15.34 19.14
C GLU A 46 3.74 -15.42 18.38
N TRP A 47 4.51 -16.50 18.64
CA TRP A 47 5.67 -16.82 17.81
C TRP A 47 5.22 -17.46 16.51
N VAL A 48 5.51 -16.83 15.39
CA VAL A 48 5.22 -17.36 14.05
C VAL A 48 6.48 -17.94 13.43
N GLU A 49 6.47 -19.24 13.15
CA GLU A 49 7.54 -19.89 12.39
C GLU A 49 7.44 -19.51 10.92
N GLY A 50 8.51 -18.97 10.35
CA GLY A 50 8.55 -18.54 8.96
C GLY A 50 9.87 -17.87 8.62
N SER A 51 10.04 -17.54 7.35
CA SER A 51 11.20 -16.82 6.81
C SER A 51 10.74 -15.58 6.05
N ALA A 52 11.62 -14.59 5.94
CA ALA A 52 11.35 -13.44 5.08
C ALA A 52 11.13 -13.89 3.62
N PRO A 53 10.32 -13.18 2.84
CA PRO A 53 9.98 -13.58 1.46
C PRO A 53 11.19 -13.83 0.55
N ASP A 54 12.28 -13.10 0.77
CA ASP A 54 13.55 -13.21 0.01
C ASP A 54 14.48 -14.32 0.51
N ALA A 55 14.18 -14.92 1.68
CA ALA A 55 14.97 -15.97 2.30
C ALA A 55 14.31 -17.35 2.24
N VAL A 56 13.07 -17.46 1.72
CA VAL A 56 12.35 -18.72 1.64
C VAL A 56 12.61 -19.40 0.30
N GLU A 57 12.91 -20.70 0.33
CA GLU A 57 13.01 -21.51 -0.89
C GLU A 57 11.60 -21.80 -1.45
N LEU A 58 11.35 -21.35 -2.67
CA LEU A 58 10.08 -21.47 -3.38
C LEU A 58 10.28 -21.99 -4.79
N SER A 59 9.39 -22.82 -5.26
CA SER A 59 9.23 -23.07 -6.69
C SER A 59 8.67 -21.79 -7.38
N ALA A 60 8.88 -21.66 -8.68
CA ALA A 60 8.34 -20.54 -9.44
C ALA A 60 6.80 -20.39 -9.36
N ALA A 61 6.09 -21.52 -9.20
CA ALA A 61 4.64 -21.53 -9.03
C ALA A 61 4.22 -20.98 -7.66
N GLU A 62 4.91 -21.39 -6.59
CA GLU A 62 4.66 -20.91 -5.23
C GLU A 62 5.00 -19.43 -5.09
N ALA A 63 6.14 -18.98 -5.66
CA ALA A 63 6.55 -17.60 -5.66
C ALA A 63 5.48 -16.69 -6.31
N ARG A 64 4.98 -17.10 -7.49
CA ARG A 64 3.91 -16.39 -8.19
C ARG A 64 2.61 -16.36 -7.39
N GLU A 65 2.24 -17.48 -6.77
CA GLU A 65 1.02 -17.55 -5.95
C GLU A 65 1.12 -16.63 -4.73
N LEU A 66 2.25 -16.64 -4.03
CA LEU A 66 2.49 -15.78 -2.86
C LEU A 66 2.54 -14.31 -3.23
N ALA A 67 3.20 -13.95 -4.34
CA ALA A 67 3.20 -12.59 -4.85
C ALA A 67 1.76 -12.08 -5.10
N ARG A 68 0.95 -12.91 -5.78
CA ARG A 68 -0.47 -12.60 -6.03
C ARG A 68 -1.28 -12.50 -4.73
N LEU A 69 -1.06 -13.42 -3.79
CA LEU A 69 -1.74 -13.44 -2.49
C LEU A 69 -1.44 -12.17 -1.69
N GLY A 70 -0.16 -11.76 -1.61
CA GLY A 70 0.27 -10.53 -0.93
C GLY A 70 -0.31 -9.28 -1.57
N GLY A 71 -0.25 -9.17 -2.91
CA GLY A 71 -0.86 -8.06 -3.65
C GLY A 71 -2.37 -7.95 -3.41
N GLN A 72 -3.09 -9.06 -3.50
CA GLN A 72 -4.53 -9.11 -3.24
C GLN A 72 -4.86 -8.79 -1.78
N ALA A 73 -4.02 -9.19 -0.82
CA ALA A 73 -4.23 -8.88 0.59
C ALA A 73 -4.19 -7.36 0.82
N VAL A 74 -3.14 -6.68 0.33
CA VAL A 74 -3.03 -5.21 0.47
C VAL A 74 -4.15 -4.49 -0.29
N PHE A 75 -4.51 -4.96 -1.48
CA PHE A 75 -5.65 -4.41 -2.21
C PHE A 75 -6.97 -4.52 -1.42
N ARG A 76 -7.25 -5.70 -0.81
CA ARG A 76 -8.44 -5.87 0.06
C ARG A 76 -8.41 -4.96 1.27
N GLN A 77 -7.24 -4.78 1.89
CA GLN A 77 -7.07 -3.85 3.00
C GLN A 77 -7.44 -2.42 2.59
N ILE A 78 -6.93 -1.95 1.46
CA ILE A 78 -7.14 -0.58 0.97
C ILE A 78 -8.59 -0.35 0.52
N VAL A 79 -9.11 -1.25 -0.32
CA VAL A 79 -10.40 -1.03 -1.02
C VAL A 79 -11.56 -1.70 -0.30
N GLY A 80 -11.33 -2.84 0.33
CA GLY A 80 -12.34 -3.63 1.04
C GLY A 80 -12.60 -3.10 2.44
N THR A 81 -11.68 -3.36 3.37
CA THR A 81 -11.84 -2.99 4.78
C THR A 81 -11.60 -1.50 5.03
N GLY A 82 -10.75 -0.87 4.23
CA GLY A 82 -10.34 0.52 4.41
C GLY A 82 -9.29 0.71 5.51
N PHE A 83 -8.81 -0.36 6.12
CA PHE A 83 -7.71 -0.36 7.10
C PHE A 83 -6.56 -1.15 6.49
N PHE A 84 -5.39 -0.53 6.35
CA PHE A 84 -4.28 -1.14 5.64
C PHE A 84 -2.93 -0.95 6.34
N HIS A 85 -2.07 -1.94 6.16
CA HIS A 85 -0.68 -1.86 6.57
C HIS A 85 0.05 -0.85 5.68
N ALA A 86 0.64 0.17 6.28
CA ALA A 86 1.22 1.28 5.54
C ALA A 86 2.69 1.07 5.16
N ASP A 87 3.32 0.01 5.66
CA ASP A 87 4.73 -0.32 5.41
C ASP A 87 4.97 -1.83 5.20
N PRO A 88 4.32 -2.48 4.20
CA PRO A 88 4.39 -3.93 3.99
C PRO A 88 5.65 -4.35 3.22
N HIS A 89 6.82 -3.90 3.70
CA HIS A 89 8.10 -4.32 3.10
C HIS A 89 8.48 -5.76 3.52
N ALA A 90 9.39 -6.38 2.78
CA ALA A 90 9.77 -7.78 3.00
C ALA A 90 10.22 -8.09 4.43
N GLY A 91 10.83 -7.14 5.14
CA GLY A 91 11.24 -7.30 6.54
C GLY A 91 10.09 -7.34 7.55
N ASN A 92 8.88 -6.90 7.15
CA ASN A 92 7.66 -6.94 7.96
C ASN A 92 6.74 -8.11 7.56
N LEU A 93 7.23 -9.02 6.74
CA LEU A 93 6.48 -10.18 6.26
C LEU A 93 7.22 -11.48 6.58
N LEU A 94 6.46 -12.52 6.97
CA LEU A 94 6.95 -13.88 7.02
C LEU A 94 6.12 -14.77 6.09
N VAL A 95 6.82 -15.66 5.40
CA VAL A 95 6.22 -16.79 4.70
C VAL A 95 6.39 -18.03 5.57
N THR A 96 5.28 -18.63 6.00
CA THR A 96 5.30 -19.81 6.83
C THR A 96 5.57 -21.09 6.00
N PRO A 97 5.97 -22.22 6.62
CA PRO A 97 6.09 -23.51 5.92
C PRO A 97 4.80 -23.93 5.20
N ALA A 98 3.64 -23.55 5.72
CA ALA A 98 2.33 -23.78 5.11
C ALA A 98 1.97 -22.77 3.99
N ARG A 99 2.94 -21.99 3.50
CA ARG A 99 2.75 -20.99 2.43
C ARG A 99 1.68 -19.95 2.77
N ARG A 100 1.66 -19.52 4.03
CA ARG A 100 0.82 -18.40 4.52
C ARG A 100 1.68 -17.15 4.67
N ILE A 101 1.09 -15.98 4.52
CA ILE A 101 1.74 -14.68 4.71
C ILE A 101 1.33 -14.11 6.06
N CYS A 102 2.30 -13.85 6.92
CA CYS A 102 2.12 -13.16 8.18
C CYS A 102 2.64 -11.73 8.08
N PHE A 103 1.82 -10.75 8.43
CA PHE A 103 2.23 -9.35 8.58
C PHE A 103 2.62 -9.10 10.03
N LEU A 104 3.84 -8.61 10.27
CA LEU A 104 4.42 -8.53 11.62
C LEU A 104 4.21 -7.18 12.28
N ASP A 105 4.81 -6.13 11.75
CA ASP A 105 4.89 -4.79 12.37
C ASP A 105 3.64 -3.96 12.01
N TRP A 106 2.76 -3.74 12.98
CA TRP A 106 1.53 -2.95 12.83
C TRP A 106 1.66 -1.52 13.39
N GLY A 107 2.89 -1.06 13.59
CA GLY A 107 3.16 0.30 14.08
C GLY A 107 2.76 1.40 13.08
N GLN A 108 2.74 1.08 11.78
CA GLN A 108 2.30 2.00 10.74
C GLN A 108 1.09 1.43 9.99
N VAL A 109 -0.05 2.05 10.19
CA VAL A 109 -1.30 1.73 9.50
C VAL A 109 -1.90 2.98 8.87
N GLY A 110 -2.69 2.79 7.82
CA GLY A 110 -3.48 3.83 7.20
C GLY A 110 -4.95 3.47 7.15
N GLN A 111 -5.78 4.49 6.94
CA GLN A 111 -7.21 4.30 6.78
C GLN A 111 -7.68 5.00 5.51
N THR A 112 -8.55 4.34 4.74
CA THR A 112 -9.21 4.93 3.58
C THR A 112 -10.68 5.15 3.87
N THR A 113 -11.15 6.38 3.68
CA THR A 113 -12.59 6.66 3.69
C THR A 113 -13.26 6.10 2.44
N ARG A 114 -14.59 6.01 2.46
CA ARG A 114 -15.33 5.62 1.27
C ARG A 114 -15.05 6.55 0.09
N GLU A 115 -14.96 7.84 0.34
CA GLU A 115 -14.65 8.86 -0.67
C GLU A 115 -13.26 8.65 -1.27
N MET A 116 -12.23 8.46 -0.44
CA MET A 116 -10.88 8.15 -0.90
C MET A 116 -10.84 6.93 -1.83
N ARG A 117 -11.59 5.87 -1.50
CA ARG A 117 -11.64 4.66 -2.34
C ARG A 117 -12.22 4.93 -3.72
N PHE A 118 -13.26 5.75 -3.82
CA PHE A 118 -13.80 6.18 -5.13
C PHE A 118 -12.80 7.05 -5.90
N GLN A 119 -12.16 8.00 -5.22
CA GLN A 119 -11.14 8.86 -5.83
C GLN A 119 -9.95 8.05 -6.35
N LEU A 120 -9.51 7.01 -5.59
CA LEU A 120 -8.46 6.10 -6.03
C LEU A 120 -8.86 5.28 -7.27
N ALA A 121 -10.09 4.75 -7.29
CA ALA A 121 -10.61 4.02 -8.44
C ALA A 121 -10.67 4.92 -9.69
N ASP A 122 -11.13 6.16 -9.53
CA ASP A 122 -11.17 7.14 -10.61
C ASP A 122 -9.79 7.60 -11.07
N LEU A 123 -8.85 7.78 -10.13
CA LEU A 123 -7.45 8.10 -10.43
C LEU A 123 -6.82 6.97 -11.24
N PHE A 124 -6.98 5.74 -10.78
CA PHE A 124 -6.49 4.55 -11.46
C PHE A 124 -7.06 4.41 -12.88
N ALA A 125 -8.38 4.57 -13.03
CA ALA A 125 -9.02 4.57 -14.34
C ALA A 125 -8.49 5.69 -15.25
N GLY A 126 -8.23 6.90 -14.71
CA GLY A 126 -7.62 8.00 -15.44
C GLY A 126 -6.19 7.71 -15.91
N ILE A 127 -5.38 7.11 -15.04
CA ILE A 127 -4.01 6.69 -15.36
C ILE A 127 -4.02 5.62 -16.45
N THR A 128 -4.84 4.58 -16.32
CA THR A 128 -4.95 3.48 -17.29
C THR A 128 -5.47 3.96 -18.65
N ALA A 129 -6.47 4.84 -18.65
CA ALA A 129 -7.00 5.46 -19.88
C ALA A 129 -6.09 6.56 -20.44
N ARG A 130 -5.04 6.96 -19.70
CA ARG A 130 -4.16 8.10 -20.04
C ARG A 130 -4.91 9.41 -20.23
N ASP A 131 -5.96 9.58 -19.49
CA ASP A 131 -6.78 10.80 -19.48
C ASP A 131 -6.22 11.78 -18.45
N ALA A 132 -5.29 12.66 -18.88
CA ALA A 132 -4.73 13.68 -18.02
C ALA A 132 -5.81 14.60 -17.42
N GLY A 133 -6.86 14.89 -18.18
CA GLY A 133 -8.00 15.70 -17.71
C GLY A 133 -8.75 15.01 -16.57
N LYS A 134 -8.98 13.68 -16.67
CA LYS A 134 -9.60 12.90 -15.59
C LYS A 134 -8.69 12.89 -14.36
N VAL A 135 -7.41 12.60 -14.52
CA VAL A 135 -6.41 12.60 -13.43
C VAL A 135 -6.43 13.93 -12.68
N ILE A 136 -6.42 15.07 -13.40
CA ILE A 136 -6.43 16.41 -12.80
C ILE A 136 -7.75 16.70 -12.07
N ARG A 137 -8.90 16.31 -12.64
CA ARG A 137 -10.19 16.47 -11.96
C ARG A 137 -10.22 15.72 -10.63
N VAL A 138 -9.73 14.49 -10.64
CA VAL A 138 -9.64 13.68 -9.41
C VAL A 138 -8.67 14.30 -8.41
N ALA A 139 -7.48 14.75 -8.85
CA ALA A 139 -6.53 15.42 -7.97
C ALA A 139 -7.13 16.66 -7.29
N ARG A 140 -7.93 17.44 -8.02
CA ARG A 140 -8.65 18.59 -7.46
C ARG A 140 -9.72 18.19 -6.44
N SER A 141 -10.39 17.06 -6.63
CA SER A 141 -11.36 16.55 -5.64
C SER A 141 -10.71 15.99 -4.38
N MET A 142 -9.44 15.56 -4.45
CA MET A 142 -8.64 15.12 -3.29
C MET A 142 -8.08 16.30 -2.49
N ALA A 143 -8.01 17.49 -3.07
CA ALA A 143 -7.31 18.61 -2.48
C ALA A 143 -7.98 19.15 -1.21
N VAL A 144 -7.20 19.30 -0.14
CA VAL A 144 -7.63 20.00 1.09
C VAL A 144 -7.62 21.51 0.83
N ASN A 145 -6.61 22.00 0.12
CA ASN A 145 -6.45 23.38 -0.29
C ASN A 145 -5.96 23.40 -1.74
N SER A 146 -6.47 24.36 -2.51
CA SER A 146 -5.97 24.65 -3.84
C SER A 146 -5.51 26.10 -3.90
N ARG A 147 -4.24 26.31 -4.19
CA ARG A 147 -3.68 27.61 -4.51
C ARG A 147 -4.00 27.95 -5.97
N ARG A 148 -3.52 29.11 -6.45
CA ARG A 148 -3.66 29.43 -7.88
C ARG A 148 -2.93 28.39 -8.72
N ILE A 149 -3.70 27.56 -9.45
CA ILE A 149 -3.19 26.46 -10.25
C ILE A 149 -2.93 26.95 -11.67
N ASP A 150 -1.71 26.76 -12.17
CA ASP A 150 -1.43 26.84 -13.61
C ASP A 150 -1.89 25.56 -14.29
N SER A 151 -3.11 25.58 -14.80
CA SER A 151 -3.75 24.40 -15.41
C SER A 151 -3.00 23.90 -16.63
N ALA A 152 -2.41 24.77 -17.45
CA ALA A 152 -1.70 24.38 -18.66
C ALA A 152 -0.38 23.68 -18.33
N ARG A 153 0.33 24.16 -17.32
CA ARG A 153 1.56 23.54 -16.82
C ARG A 153 1.26 22.17 -16.19
N LEU A 154 0.23 22.10 -15.34
CA LEU A 154 -0.17 20.87 -14.69
C LEU A 154 -0.55 19.78 -15.70
N GLU A 155 -1.34 20.13 -16.72
CA GLU A 155 -1.75 19.21 -17.78
C GLU A 155 -0.56 18.64 -18.54
N LYS A 156 0.41 19.49 -18.91
CA LYS A 156 1.64 19.05 -19.58
C LYS A 156 2.45 18.08 -18.72
N GLN A 157 2.58 18.36 -17.41
CA GLN A 157 3.34 17.51 -16.50
C GLN A 157 2.67 16.18 -16.25
N VAL A 158 1.35 16.16 -16.06
CA VAL A 158 0.56 14.92 -15.89
C VAL A 158 0.64 14.09 -17.18
N ALA A 159 0.42 14.70 -18.35
CA ALA A 159 0.52 14.00 -19.64
C ALA A 159 1.93 13.43 -19.88
N TYR A 160 2.98 14.17 -19.49
CA TYR A 160 4.35 13.68 -19.57
C TYR A 160 4.56 12.44 -18.69
N LEU A 161 4.08 12.44 -17.43
CA LEU A 161 4.20 11.28 -16.55
C LEU A 161 3.46 10.06 -17.10
N LEU A 162 2.22 10.25 -17.58
CA LEU A 162 1.43 9.16 -18.18
C LEU A 162 2.13 8.54 -19.41
N ASN A 163 2.84 9.36 -20.21
CA ASN A 163 3.62 8.88 -21.36
C ASN A 163 4.94 8.21 -20.94
N LYS A 164 5.68 8.80 -20.00
CA LYS A 164 6.93 8.24 -19.44
C LYS A 164 6.72 6.79 -18.97
N HIS A 165 5.66 6.55 -18.23
CA HIS A 165 5.37 5.21 -17.72
C HIS A 165 4.85 4.23 -18.77
N ARG A 166 4.41 4.71 -19.93
CA ARG A 166 4.09 3.87 -21.09
C ARG A 166 5.31 3.16 -21.66
N GLU A 167 6.42 3.89 -21.77
CA GLU A 167 7.64 3.40 -22.42
C GLU A 167 8.32 2.29 -21.62
N LEU A 168 8.03 2.23 -20.31
CA LEU A 168 8.54 1.17 -19.42
C LEU A 168 7.81 -0.17 -19.59
N GLY A 169 6.70 -0.20 -20.35
CA GLY A 169 5.86 -1.40 -20.54
C GLY A 169 5.08 -1.81 -19.29
N PRO A 170 4.20 -2.83 -19.39
CA PRO A 170 3.38 -3.29 -18.26
C PRO A 170 4.23 -3.76 -17.07
N SER A 171 5.36 -4.42 -17.33
CA SER A 171 6.26 -4.94 -16.30
C SER A 171 7.25 -3.91 -15.74
N GLY A 172 7.33 -2.70 -16.31
CA GLY A 172 8.30 -1.68 -15.92
C GLY A 172 7.77 -0.59 -15.02
N ALA A 173 6.50 -0.24 -15.17
CA ALA A 173 5.87 0.80 -14.35
C ALA A 173 5.44 0.22 -12.99
N LYS A 174 5.95 0.81 -11.90
CA LYS A 174 5.46 0.52 -10.55
C LYS A 174 4.34 1.50 -10.23
N ILE A 175 3.12 1.03 -10.02
CA ILE A 175 1.94 1.87 -9.75
C ILE A 175 2.14 2.75 -8.53
N GLY A 176 2.75 2.21 -7.46
CA GLY A 176 3.09 3.01 -6.29
C GLY A 176 4.04 4.16 -6.61
N SER A 177 5.07 3.94 -7.46
CA SER A 177 5.97 5.01 -7.91
C SER A 177 5.24 6.06 -8.74
N VAL A 178 4.37 5.64 -9.66
CA VAL A 178 3.53 6.56 -10.46
C VAL A 178 2.67 7.41 -9.55
N GLY A 179 2.05 6.80 -8.53
CA GLY A 179 1.26 7.51 -7.53
C GLY A 179 2.06 8.58 -6.79
N LEU A 180 3.27 8.25 -6.31
CA LEU A 180 4.14 9.21 -5.62
C LEU A 180 4.61 10.35 -6.55
N GLU A 181 5.00 10.04 -7.80
CA GLU A 181 5.37 11.07 -8.78
C GLU A 181 4.19 12.00 -9.09
N MET A 182 2.96 11.45 -9.19
CA MET A 182 1.74 12.26 -9.39
C MET A 182 1.48 13.18 -8.20
N LEU A 183 1.56 12.67 -6.97
CA LEU A 183 1.39 13.48 -5.77
C LEU A 183 2.42 14.61 -5.70
N TYR A 184 3.67 14.34 -6.07
CA TYR A 184 4.71 15.36 -6.17
C TYR A 184 4.34 16.46 -7.21
N VAL A 185 3.90 16.05 -8.41
CA VAL A 185 3.47 17.00 -9.46
C VAL A 185 2.27 17.83 -8.98
N PHE A 186 1.32 17.24 -8.27
CA PHE A 186 0.17 17.94 -7.71
C PHE A 186 0.63 19.02 -6.71
N GLY A 187 1.47 18.65 -5.74
CA GLY A 187 2.00 19.59 -4.76
C GLY A 187 2.78 20.75 -5.39
N MET A 188 3.63 20.47 -6.38
CA MET A 188 4.39 21.48 -7.13
C MET A 188 3.49 22.46 -7.91
N ASN A 189 2.25 22.09 -8.22
CA ASN A 189 1.27 22.92 -8.91
C ASN A 189 0.17 23.47 -7.98
N GLY A 190 0.37 23.40 -6.67
CA GLY A 190 -0.51 24.03 -5.68
C GLY A 190 -1.76 23.23 -5.34
N ILE A 191 -1.76 21.91 -5.62
CA ILE A 191 -2.79 20.98 -5.17
C ILE A 191 -2.25 20.25 -3.93
N ASP A 192 -2.70 20.68 -2.75
CA ASP A 192 -2.29 20.08 -1.49
C ASP A 192 -3.20 18.89 -1.19
N VAL A 193 -2.68 17.67 -1.42
CA VAL A 193 -3.38 16.40 -1.17
C VAL A 193 -3.09 15.92 0.26
N PRO A 194 -4.08 15.33 0.97
CA PRO A 194 -3.87 14.74 2.30
C PRO A 194 -2.71 13.74 2.33
N PRO A 195 -1.91 13.70 3.42
CA PRO A 195 -0.75 12.82 3.53
C PRO A 195 -1.13 11.32 3.47
N ASP A 196 -2.38 10.98 3.76
CA ASP A 196 -2.89 9.60 3.67
C ASP A 196 -2.73 9.00 2.26
N TYR A 197 -2.84 9.82 1.20
CA TYR A 197 -2.61 9.34 -0.17
C TYR A 197 -1.14 9.02 -0.43
N ALA A 198 -0.20 9.74 0.19
CA ALA A 198 1.22 9.42 0.10
C ALA A 198 1.54 8.12 0.86
N LEU A 199 0.94 7.94 2.03
CA LEU A 199 1.05 6.71 2.81
C LEU A 199 0.53 5.50 2.02
N LEU A 200 -0.59 5.67 1.35
CA LEU A 200 -1.20 4.65 0.50
C LEU A 200 -0.33 4.33 -0.72
N ALA A 201 0.18 5.33 -1.42
CA ALA A 201 1.09 5.12 -2.55
C ALA A 201 2.39 4.41 -2.11
N LYS A 202 2.92 4.73 -0.92
CA LYS A 202 4.04 4.01 -0.30
C LYS A 202 3.69 2.54 -0.05
N ALA A 203 2.53 2.24 0.54
CA ALA A 203 2.10 0.87 0.82
C ALA A 203 1.99 0.04 -0.48
N VAL A 204 1.41 0.62 -1.53
CA VAL A 204 1.34 -0.02 -2.86
C VAL A 204 2.74 -0.27 -3.42
N LEU A 205 3.65 0.71 -3.32
CA LEU A 205 5.03 0.55 -3.80
C LEU A 205 5.75 -0.58 -3.05
N CYS A 206 5.65 -0.62 -1.72
CA CYS A 206 6.29 -1.65 -0.90
C CYS A 206 5.79 -3.06 -1.26
N VAL A 207 4.48 -3.24 -1.44
CA VAL A 207 3.94 -4.55 -1.83
C VAL A 207 4.33 -4.94 -3.25
N GLU A 208 4.37 -3.99 -4.19
CA GLU A 208 4.87 -4.25 -5.55
C GLU A 208 6.34 -4.69 -5.54
N GLU A 209 7.18 -4.04 -4.73
CA GLU A 209 8.59 -4.40 -4.62
C GLU A 209 8.77 -5.79 -4.01
N THR A 210 8.05 -6.10 -2.94
CA THR A 210 8.09 -7.41 -2.30
C THR A 210 7.55 -8.50 -3.23
N ALA A 211 6.44 -8.25 -3.93
CA ALA A 211 5.86 -9.20 -4.87
C ALA A 211 6.78 -9.47 -6.07
N ARG A 212 7.46 -8.44 -6.60
CA ARG A 212 8.44 -8.60 -7.69
C ARG A 212 9.75 -9.24 -7.24
N ALA A 213 10.11 -9.14 -5.97
CA ALA A 213 11.24 -9.90 -5.43
C ALA A 213 10.93 -11.41 -5.42
N LEU A 214 9.66 -11.78 -5.20
CA LEU A 214 9.19 -13.17 -5.29
C LEU A 214 9.00 -13.61 -6.76
N ASP A 215 8.27 -12.84 -7.54
CA ASP A 215 7.98 -13.09 -8.96
C ASP A 215 8.31 -11.84 -9.78
N PRO A 216 9.45 -11.82 -10.50
CA PRO A 216 9.83 -10.68 -11.34
C PRO A 216 8.80 -10.29 -12.41
N GLY A 217 7.91 -11.21 -12.78
CA GLY A 217 6.81 -10.99 -13.72
C GLY A 217 5.53 -10.45 -13.06
N PHE A 218 5.54 -10.21 -11.75
CA PHE A 218 4.36 -9.73 -11.05
C PHE A 218 3.86 -8.38 -11.57
N ASP A 219 2.57 -8.32 -11.88
CA ASP A 219 1.84 -7.12 -12.27
C ASP A 219 0.59 -6.97 -11.39
N ILE A 220 0.47 -5.84 -10.71
CA ILE A 220 -0.67 -5.53 -9.84
C ILE A 220 -1.91 -5.06 -10.64
N GLN A 221 -1.75 -4.82 -11.96
CA GLN A 221 -2.86 -4.38 -12.83
C GLN A 221 -3.85 -5.55 -13.14
#